data_1be851f6f52e308adcdb62199bc3b280
#
_entry.id   1be851f6f52e308adcdb62199bc3b280
#
_cell.length_a   1.000
_cell.length_b   1.000
_cell.length_c   1.000
_cell.angle_alpha   90.00
_cell.angle_beta   90.00
_cell.angle_gamma   90.00
#
_symmetry.space_group_name_H-M   'P 1'
#
loop_
_entity.id
_entity.type
_entity.pdbx_description
1 polymer ?
#
loop_
_entity_poly.entity_id
_entity_poly.type
_entity_poly.pdbx_seq_one_letter_code
_entity_poly.pdbx_strand_id
1 'polypeptide(L)'
;MTVNVVVLAGTVASDPVERRMPSGDEVTELRLSVPEAGKRLLPLPIAVWHKDVGKRVLKPIAKGDDVLVYGQLVRRFYRSGAGARSLTEVVAAGIKKLEPVQEAD
;
A
#
# COMPACT_ATOMS: atom_id res chain seq x y z
N MET A 1 -20.84 13.90 9.60
CA MET A 1 -19.53 13.38 9.98
C MET A 1 -18.98 12.51 8.87
N THR A 2 -17.71 12.66 8.55
CA THR A 2 -17.04 11.86 7.53
C THR A 2 -15.87 11.13 8.15
N VAL A 3 -15.78 9.82 7.93
CA VAL A 3 -14.67 9.00 8.43
C VAL A 3 -14.09 8.23 7.26
N ASN A 4 -12.78 8.30 7.10
CA ASN A 4 -12.06 7.56 6.06
C ASN A 4 -10.79 7.00 6.70
N VAL A 5 -10.92 5.82 7.29
CA VAL A 5 -9.82 5.12 7.96
C VAL A 5 -9.76 3.69 7.44
N VAL A 6 -8.60 3.30 6.99
CA VAL A 6 -8.32 1.94 6.52
C VAL A 6 -7.20 1.36 7.35
N VAL A 7 -7.41 0.15 7.85
CA VAL A 7 -6.38 -0.64 8.54
C VAL A 7 -6.38 -2.02 7.91
N LEU A 8 -5.25 -2.41 7.35
CA LEU A 8 -5.11 -3.69 6.65
C LEU A 8 -3.84 -4.41 7.10
N ALA A 9 -3.95 -5.69 7.26
CA ALA A 9 -2.79 -6.57 7.39
C ALA A 9 -2.81 -7.55 6.23
N GLY A 10 -1.69 -7.69 5.56
CA GLY A 10 -1.61 -8.57 4.39
C GLY A 10 -0.17 -8.78 3.95
N THR A 11 -0.03 -9.39 2.80
CA THR A 11 1.27 -9.75 2.23
C THR A 11 1.59 -8.85 1.04
N VAL A 12 2.82 -8.36 1.01
CA VAL A 12 3.31 -7.55 -0.12
C VAL A 12 3.40 -8.43 -1.36
N ALA A 13 2.58 -8.12 -2.35
CA ALA A 13 2.41 -8.95 -3.54
C ALA A 13 3.37 -8.59 -4.69
N SER A 14 4.03 -7.45 -4.59
CA SER A 14 4.99 -6.98 -5.60
C SER A 14 6.12 -6.23 -4.92
N ASP A 15 7.30 -6.22 -5.54
CA ASP A 15 8.40 -5.42 -5.00
C ASP A 15 8.01 -3.94 -5.00
N PRO A 16 8.28 -3.21 -3.90
CA PRO A 16 8.01 -1.78 -3.85
C PRO A 16 8.77 -1.01 -4.95
N VAL A 17 8.11 -0.06 -5.57
CA VAL A 17 8.67 0.76 -6.64
C VAL A 17 8.67 2.22 -6.20
N GLU A 18 9.83 2.84 -6.23
CA GLU A 18 9.95 4.27 -5.94
C GLU A 18 9.71 5.09 -7.19
N ARG A 19 8.95 6.17 -7.03
CA ARG A 19 8.70 7.15 -8.08
C ARG A 19 8.96 8.54 -7.57
N ARG A 20 9.53 9.38 -8.45
CA ARG A 20 9.64 10.81 -8.19
C ARG A 20 8.58 11.53 -9.03
N MET A 21 7.77 12.34 -8.35
CA MET A 21 6.74 13.13 -9.01
C MET A 21 7.31 14.44 -9.56
N PRO A 22 6.62 15.08 -10.52
CA PRO A 22 7.07 16.38 -11.05
C PRO A 22 7.25 17.45 -9.97
N SER A 23 6.52 17.35 -8.85
CA SER A 23 6.66 18.26 -7.72
C SER A 23 7.97 18.07 -6.95
N GLY A 24 8.70 16.97 -7.21
CA GLY A 24 9.88 16.59 -6.44
C GLY A 24 9.58 15.63 -5.30
N ASP A 25 8.31 15.41 -4.98
CA ASP A 25 7.92 14.45 -3.96
C ASP A 25 8.21 13.02 -4.43
N GLU A 26 8.62 12.18 -3.50
CA GLU A 26 8.85 10.77 -3.77
C GLU A 26 7.76 9.93 -3.13
N VAL A 27 7.32 8.92 -3.86
CA VAL A 27 6.32 7.97 -3.39
C VAL A 27 6.81 6.54 -3.66
N THR A 28 6.55 5.66 -2.72
CA THR A 28 6.76 4.22 -2.92
C THR A 28 5.41 3.58 -3.16
N GLU A 29 5.29 2.85 -4.25
CA GLU A 29 4.08 2.12 -4.60
C GLU A 29 4.31 0.63 -4.41
N LEU A 30 3.36 -0.04 -3.78
CA LEU A 30 3.39 -1.48 -3.63
C LEU A 30 1.96 -2.02 -3.74
N ARG A 31 1.84 -3.33 -3.85
CA ARG A 31 0.54 -3.99 -3.88
C ARG A 31 0.43 -4.91 -2.69
N LEU A 32 -0.72 -4.87 -2.04
CA LEU A 32 -1.00 -5.65 -0.85
C LEU A 32 -2.07 -6.70 -1.13
N SER A 33 -1.74 -7.94 -0.88
CA SER A 33 -2.70 -9.04 -0.94
C SER A 33 -3.31 -9.22 0.44
N VAL A 34 -4.62 -9.02 0.53
CA VAL A 34 -5.38 -9.25 1.75
C VAL A 34 -6.30 -10.43 1.47
N PRO A 35 -5.90 -11.65 1.87
CA PRO A 35 -6.69 -12.83 1.55
C PRO A 35 -8.03 -12.82 2.27
N GLU A 36 -9.06 -13.21 1.54
CA GLU A 36 -10.39 -13.41 2.07
C GLU A 36 -10.76 -14.87 1.85
N ALA A 37 -11.34 -15.51 2.85
CA ALA A 37 -11.66 -16.93 2.80
C ALA A 37 -12.47 -17.28 1.56
N GLY A 38 -11.96 -18.24 0.77
CA GLY A 38 -12.63 -18.74 -0.42
C GLY A 38 -12.62 -17.82 -1.63
N LYS A 39 -11.94 -16.69 -1.57
CA LYS A 39 -11.88 -15.73 -2.68
C LYS A 39 -10.45 -15.38 -3.06
N ARG A 40 -10.22 -15.30 -4.36
CA ARG A 40 -8.97 -14.81 -4.92
C ARG A 40 -9.16 -13.35 -5.28
N LEU A 41 -8.59 -12.46 -4.47
CA LEU A 41 -8.72 -11.03 -4.69
C LEU A 41 -7.49 -10.49 -5.43
N LEU A 42 -7.72 -9.47 -6.26
CA LEU A 42 -6.62 -8.73 -6.86
C LEU A 42 -5.89 -7.91 -5.79
N PRO A 43 -4.56 -7.85 -5.85
CA PRO A 43 -3.81 -7.04 -4.89
C PRO A 43 -4.22 -5.58 -4.92
N LEU A 44 -4.29 -4.98 -3.75
CA LEU A 44 -4.71 -3.60 -3.58
C LEU A 44 -3.51 -2.65 -3.71
N PRO A 45 -3.63 -1.58 -4.51
CA PRO A 45 -2.55 -0.59 -4.61
C PRO A 45 -2.41 0.22 -3.32
N ILE A 46 -1.16 0.35 -2.87
CA ILE A 46 -0.80 1.14 -1.68
C ILE A 46 0.21 2.19 -2.12
N ALA A 47 -0.06 3.44 -1.80
CA ALA A 47 0.86 4.54 -2.03
C ALA A 47 1.42 5.04 -0.70
N VAL A 48 2.73 5.13 -0.61
CA VAL A 48 3.43 5.59 0.60
C VAL A 48 4.29 6.78 0.24
N TRP A 49 3.84 7.98 0.61
CA TRP A 49 4.56 9.21 0.34
C TRP A 49 5.69 9.39 1.35
N HIS A 50 6.91 9.66 0.86
CA HIS A 50 8.09 9.75 1.72
C HIS A 50 8.05 10.94 2.67
N LYS A 51 7.26 11.97 2.34
CA LYS A 51 7.04 13.10 3.25
C LYS A 51 6.21 12.73 4.48
N ASP A 52 5.38 11.69 4.37
CA ASP A 52 4.52 11.22 5.47
C ASP A 52 5.13 10.03 6.20
N VAL A 53 5.78 9.15 5.44
CA VAL A 53 6.44 7.95 5.98
C VAL A 53 7.87 7.92 5.45
N GLY A 54 8.84 7.97 6.33
CA GLY A 54 10.25 8.02 5.95
C GLY A 54 10.73 6.75 5.23
N LYS A 55 11.69 6.92 4.34
CA LYS A 55 12.31 5.81 3.60
C LYS A 55 12.82 4.69 4.50
N ARG A 56 13.27 5.03 5.71
CA ARG A 56 13.83 4.08 6.66
C ARG A 56 12.82 2.98 7.02
N VAL A 57 11.54 3.33 7.11
CA VAL A 57 10.47 2.37 7.42
C VAL A 57 10.23 1.43 6.24
N LEU A 58 10.36 1.96 5.02
CA LEU A 58 10.10 1.20 3.79
C LEU A 58 11.25 0.30 3.37
N LYS A 59 12.48 0.67 3.72
CA LYS A 59 13.68 -0.01 3.26
C LYS A 59 13.69 -1.53 3.49
N PRO A 60 13.26 -2.05 4.65
CA PRO A 60 13.24 -3.50 4.87
C PRO A 60 12.08 -4.24 4.22
N ILE A 61 11.13 -3.52 3.62
CA ILE A 61 9.91 -4.14 3.09
C ILE A 61 10.13 -4.63 1.67
N ALA A 62 9.85 -5.90 1.44
CA ALA A 62 10.02 -6.57 0.16
C ALA A 62 8.82 -7.46 -0.13
N LYS A 63 8.71 -7.88 -1.39
CA LYS A 63 7.71 -8.86 -1.82
C LYS A 63 7.76 -10.10 -0.92
N GLY A 64 6.59 -10.54 -0.48
CA GLY A 64 6.45 -11.70 0.39
C GLY A 64 6.39 -11.36 1.89
N ASP A 65 6.73 -10.14 2.27
CA ASP A 65 6.64 -9.71 3.66
C ASP A 65 5.21 -9.47 4.08
N ASP A 66 4.90 -9.78 5.33
CA ASP A 66 3.63 -9.41 5.93
C ASP A 66 3.77 -8.02 6.56
N VAL A 67 2.77 -7.19 6.32
CA VAL A 67 2.79 -5.80 6.79
C VAL A 67 1.42 -5.40 7.33
N LEU A 68 1.44 -4.44 8.24
CA LEU A 68 0.27 -3.71 8.70
C LEU A 68 0.31 -2.33 8.08
N VAL A 69 -0.77 -1.95 7.39
CA VAL A 69 -0.90 -0.64 6.75
C VAL A 69 -2.10 0.07 7.33
N TYR A 70 -1.95 1.34 7.64
CA TYR A 70 -3.09 2.17 8.01
C TYR A 70 -3.01 3.51 7.28
N GLY A 71 -4.17 4.05 6.95
CA GLY A 71 -4.26 5.28 6.19
C GLY A 71 -5.67 5.58 5.74
N GLN A 72 -5.79 6.07 4.53
CA GLN A 72 -7.04 6.48 3.94
C GLN A 72 -7.23 5.83 2.58
N LEU A 73 -8.49 5.59 2.22
CA LEU A 73 -8.85 5.18 0.89
C LEU A 73 -9.00 6.42 0.01
N VAL A 74 -8.31 6.44 -1.12
CA VAL A 74 -8.33 7.56 -2.05
C VAL A 74 -8.74 7.05 -3.43
N ARG A 75 -9.66 7.76 -4.06
CA ARG A 75 -10.06 7.48 -5.42
C ARG A 75 -9.53 8.58 -6.32
N ARG A 76 -8.77 8.18 -7.32
CA ARG A 76 -8.25 9.11 -8.31
C ARG A 76 -8.88 8.86 -9.67
N PHE A 77 -9.15 9.94 -10.39
CA PHE A 77 -9.61 9.90 -11.76
C PHE A 77 -8.49 10.40 -12.66
N TYR A 78 -8.23 9.67 -13.73
CA TYR A 78 -7.23 10.08 -14.71
C TYR A 78 -7.73 9.77 -16.11
N ARG A 79 -7.19 10.51 -17.09
CA ARG A 79 -7.48 10.25 -18.49
C ARG A 79 -6.39 9.39 -19.10
N SER A 80 -6.82 8.33 -19.79
CA SER A 80 -5.94 7.55 -20.65
C SER A 80 -6.44 7.70 -22.09
N GLY A 81 -5.67 7.22 -23.05
CA GLY A 81 -6.04 7.29 -24.46
C GLY A 81 -7.40 6.65 -24.79
N ALA A 82 -7.92 5.81 -23.91
CA ALA A 82 -9.20 5.11 -24.08
C ALA A 82 -10.35 5.75 -23.30
N GLY A 83 -10.16 6.93 -22.66
CA GLY A 83 -11.18 7.63 -21.89
C GLY A 83 -10.80 7.83 -20.43
N ALA A 84 -11.79 8.17 -19.61
CA ALA A 84 -11.59 8.39 -18.17
C ALA A 84 -11.56 7.06 -17.43
N ARG A 85 -10.60 6.94 -16.50
CA ARG A 85 -10.45 5.78 -15.63
C ARG A 85 -10.36 6.22 -14.18
N SER A 86 -10.71 5.32 -13.29
CA SER A 86 -10.56 5.54 -11.85
C SER A 86 -9.61 4.52 -11.25
N LEU A 87 -8.85 4.97 -10.25
CA LEU A 87 -7.99 4.13 -9.46
C LEU A 87 -8.34 4.32 -7.99
N THR A 88 -8.62 3.25 -7.29
CA THR A 88 -8.80 3.26 -5.85
C THR A 88 -7.55 2.71 -5.20
N GLU A 89 -6.96 3.48 -4.31
CA GLU A 89 -5.74 3.10 -3.62
C GLU A 89 -5.80 3.47 -2.15
N VAL A 90 -4.96 2.84 -1.35
CA VAL A 90 -4.76 3.24 0.04
C VAL A 90 -3.54 4.14 0.08
N VAL A 91 -3.73 5.36 0.60
CA VAL A 91 -2.62 6.26 0.91
C VAL A 91 -2.23 6.01 2.35
N ALA A 92 -1.06 5.42 2.55
CA ALA A 92 -0.61 5.01 3.87
C ALA A 92 -0.17 6.20 4.71
N ALA A 93 -0.70 6.29 5.93
CA ALA A 93 -0.17 7.16 6.96
C ALA A 93 0.92 6.44 7.76
N GLY A 94 0.90 5.12 7.73
CA GLY A 94 1.94 4.30 8.33
C GLY A 94 1.94 2.89 7.76
N ILE A 95 3.09 2.26 7.82
CA ILE A 95 3.28 0.87 7.40
C ILE A 95 4.29 0.23 8.32
N LYS A 96 4.01 -0.99 8.74
CA LYS A 96 4.89 -1.72 9.66
C LYS A 96 5.06 -3.14 9.18
N LYS A 97 6.31 -3.59 9.07
CA LYS A 97 6.61 -4.97 8.79
C LYS A 97 6.27 -5.82 10.02
N LEU A 98 5.51 -6.88 9.78
CA LEU A 98 5.13 -7.83 10.83
C LEU A 98 6.12 -8.97 10.85
N GLU A 99 6.58 -9.32 12.05
CA GLU A 99 7.43 -10.47 12.22
C GLU A 99 6.59 -11.75 12.24
N PRO A 100 7.11 -12.85 11.69
CA PRO A 100 6.42 -14.13 11.78
C PRO A 100 6.18 -14.51 13.23
N VAL A 101 5.00 -15.03 13.51
CA VAL A 101 4.70 -15.56 14.83
C VAL A 101 5.53 -16.84 15.01
N GLN A 102 6.43 -16.84 15.99
CA GLN A 102 7.13 -18.04 16.37
C GLN A 102 6.26 -18.81 17.35
N GLU A 103 5.88 -20.02 16.95
CA GLU A 103 5.22 -20.91 17.87
C GLU A 103 6.26 -21.41 18.87
N ALA A 104 5.98 -21.19 20.15
CA ALA A 104 6.79 -21.78 21.20
C ALA A 104 6.41 -23.26 21.32
N ASP A 105 7.41 -24.11 21.17
CA ASP A 105 7.24 -25.55 21.40
C ASP A 105 7.14 -25.83 22.89
#